data_8e7abf0f908ccde0990beb1c205660a9
#
_entry.id   8e7abf0f908ccde0990beb1c205660a9
#
_cell.length_a   1.000
_cell.length_b   1.000
_cell.length_c   1.000
_cell.angle_alpha   90.00
_cell.angle_beta   90.00
_cell.angle_gamma   90.00
#
_symmetry.space_group_name_H-M   'P 1'
#
loop_
_entity.id
_entity.type
_entity.pdbx_description
1 polymer ?
#
loop_
_entity_poly.entity_id
_entity_poly.type
_entity_poly.pdbx_seq_one_letter_code
_entity_poly.pdbx_strand_id
1 'polypeptide(L)'
;MAAEKVVRKSEKMNAKAEVKATTISNKSKSKLYRSLNQTEKFGVVVKQKKLLDSLFKNKKGKQRYLDWVYKMSVKTKLLELIRNGKIVADNVTSIQFFVDEHTTATNGIYELQESLEQEFKYGTYICDWMIFRPPIFPNLQFVKVKYCNSSTKTLVRAADIVANHIYREARKNSGVVNNSNNLTLYYHP
;
A
#
# COMPACT_ATOMS: atom_id res chain seq x y z
N MET A 1 -0.05 12.67 14.31
CA MET A 1 1.35 12.37 14.68
C MET A 1 2.01 13.63 15.22
N ALA A 2 2.91 13.52 16.23
CA ALA A 2 3.62 14.70 16.76
C ALA A 2 4.42 15.43 15.68
N ALA A 3 5.11 14.69 14.80
CA ALA A 3 5.86 15.24 13.67
C ALA A 3 4.99 16.06 12.70
N GLU A 4 3.73 15.68 12.50
CA GLU A 4 2.78 16.42 11.65
C GLU A 4 2.46 17.81 12.21
N LYS A 5 2.26 17.93 13.54
CA LYS A 5 2.03 19.24 14.19
C LYS A 5 3.21 20.17 13.98
N VAL A 6 4.43 19.65 14.08
CA VAL A 6 5.66 20.44 13.85
C VAL A 6 5.77 20.88 12.38
N VAL A 7 5.46 19.99 11.43
CA VAL A 7 5.47 20.31 10.01
C VAL A 7 4.42 21.37 9.69
N ARG A 8 3.18 21.27 10.18
CA ARG A 8 2.15 22.30 10.01
C ARG A 8 2.63 23.67 10.45
N LYS A 9 3.28 23.73 11.62
CA LYS A 9 3.86 25.00 12.13
C LYS A 9 4.97 25.54 11.22
N SER A 10 5.90 24.67 10.78
CA SER A 10 7.03 25.10 9.94
C SER A 10 6.62 25.52 8.52
N GLU A 11 5.58 24.90 7.98
CA GLU A 11 5.03 25.23 6.65
C GLU A 11 3.93 26.32 6.70
N LYS A 12 3.69 26.91 7.89
CA LYS A 12 2.64 27.93 8.11
C LYS A 12 1.25 27.49 7.62
N MET A 13 0.94 26.19 7.77
CA MET A 13 -0.31 25.61 7.31
C MET A 13 -1.44 25.87 8.29
N ASN A 14 -2.64 26.13 7.77
CA ASN A 14 -3.85 26.17 8.57
C ASN A 14 -4.05 24.80 9.30
N ALA A 15 -4.60 24.84 10.52
CA ALA A 15 -4.85 23.64 11.32
C ALA A 15 -5.71 22.58 10.60
N LYS A 16 -6.62 23.03 9.72
CA LYS A 16 -7.50 22.17 8.92
C LYS A 16 -6.93 21.79 7.55
N ALA A 17 -5.82 22.44 7.11
CA ALA A 17 -5.23 22.13 5.80
C ALA A 17 -4.67 20.70 5.77
N GLU A 18 -4.84 20.01 4.66
CA GLU A 18 -4.28 18.67 4.48
C GLU A 18 -2.76 18.73 4.26
N VAL A 19 -2.03 17.88 4.97
CA VAL A 19 -0.57 17.70 4.78
C VAL A 19 -0.36 16.67 3.67
N LYS A 20 -0.29 17.12 2.43
CA LYS A 20 0.01 16.27 1.28
C LYS A 20 1.50 16.26 0.98
N ALA A 21 2.03 15.10 0.58
CA ALA A 21 3.43 15.01 0.16
C ALA A 21 3.77 15.92 -1.02
N THR A 22 2.80 16.29 -1.85
CA THR A 22 3.00 17.19 -3.00
C THR A 22 3.11 18.68 -2.61
N THR A 23 2.54 19.08 -1.47
CA THR A 23 2.39 20.50 -1.09
C THR A 23 3.43 21.00 -0.08
N ILE A 24 4.13 20.10 0.61
CA ILE A 24 5.12 20.44 1.64
C ILE A 24 6.55 20.37 1.11
N SER A 25 7.46 21.08 1.78
CA SER A 25 8.89 21.12 1.42
C SER A 25 9.57 19.75 1.55
N ASN A 26 10.68 19.55 0.84
CA ASN A 26 11.46 18.31 0.92
C ASN A 26 12.00 18.04 2.33
N LYS A 27 12.33 19.10 3.09
CA LYS A 27 12.76 19.01 4.50
C LYS A 27 11.62 18.44 5.36
N SER A 28 10.41 18.91 5.17
CA SER A 28 9.20 18.46 5.87
C SER A 28 8.83 17.02 5.51
N LYS A 29 8.91 16.64 4.22
CA LYS A 29 8.74 15.26 3.76
C LYS A 29 9.71 14.31 4.47
N SER A 30 10.99 14.65 4.49
CA SER A 30 12.03 13.85 5.15
C SER A 30 11.80 13.72 6.65
N LYS A 31 11.32 14.78 7.30
CA LYS A 31 10.97 14.75 8.73
C LYS A 31 9.79 13.82 9.02
N LEU A 32 8.73 13.89 8.21
CA LEU A 32 7.58 13.00 8.34
C LEU A 32 7.96 11.55 8.05
N TYR A 33 8.73 11.29 7.00
CA TYR A 33 9.19 9.95 6.70
C TYR A 33 10.01 9.35 7.85
N ARG A 34 10.98 10.10 8.41
CA ARG A 34 11.77 9.64 9.57
C ARG A 34 10.92 9.37 10.81
N SER A 35 9.82 10.07 11.01
CA SER A 35 8.91 9.79 12.13
C SER A 35 8.22 8.43 12.04
N LEU A 36 8.31 7.75 10.89
CA LEU A 36 7.79 6.41 10.63
C LEU A 36 8.87 5.31 10.73
N ASN A 37 10.08 5.63 11.20
CA ASN A 37 11.19 4.66 11.21
C ASN A 37 10.90 3.39 12.01
N GLN A 38 10.09 3.48 13.07
CA GLN A 38 9.69 2.34 13.90
C GLN A 38 8.46 1.60 13.36
N THR A 39 7.88 2.08 12.25
CA THR A 39 6.70 1.47 11.65
C THR A 39 7.13 0.54 10.52
N GLU A 40 6.57 -0.65 10.48
CA GLU A 40 6.71 -1.53 9.32
C GLU A 40 6.10 -0.86 8.10
N LYS A 41 6.88 -0.78 7.04
CA LYS A 41 6.50 -0.17 5.76
C LYS A 41 6.82 -1.13 4.63
N PHE A 42 5.98 -1.15 3.65
CA PHE A 42 6.34 -1.74 2.35
C PHE A 42 5.82 -0.86 1.23
N GLY A 43 6.41 -1.00 0.08
CA GLY A 43 5.99 -0.31 -1.12
C GLY A 43 6.21 -1.15 -2.35
N VAL A 44 5.58 -0.73 -3.44
CA VAL A 44 5.64 -1.40 -4.72
C VAL A 44 6.18 -0.46 -5.76
N VAL A 45 7.13 -0.94 -6.55
CA VAL A 45 7.66 -0.25 -7.72
C VAL A 45 7.26 -1.01 -8.96
N VAL A 46 6.43 -0.39 -9.80
CA VAL A 46 6.00 -0.95 -11.08
C VAL A 46 6.83 -0.34 -12.20
N LYS A 47 7.51 -1.18 -12.99
CA LYS A 47 8.32 -0.76 -14.14
C LYS A 47 7.44 -0.71 -15.40
N GLN A 48 6.79 0.42 -15.64
CA GLN A 48 5.84 0.60 -16.76
C GLN A 48 6.38 0.19 -18.13
N LYS A 49 7.69 0.38 -18.40
CA LYS A 49 8.32 -0.01 -19.66
C LYS A 49 8.30 -1.52 -19.95
N LYS A 50 8.04 -2.33 -18.92
CA LYS A 50 7.96 -3.79 -19.05
C LYS A 50 6.53 -4.32 -19.15
N LEU A 51 5.55 -3.44 -19.05
CA LEU A 51 4.14 -3.80 -19.12
C LEU A 51 3.64 -3.68 -20.56
N LEU A 52 2.70 -4.54 -20.91
CA LEU A 52 2.01 -4.46 -22.17
C LEU A 52 1.25 -3.12 -22.28
N ASP A 53 1.44 -2.39 -23.36
CA ASP A 53 0.74 -1.13 -23.59
C ASP A 53 -0.78 -1.27 -23.53
N SER A 54 -1.31 -2.47 -23.85
CA SER A 54 -2.72 -2.79 -23.78
C SER A 54 -3.32 -2.68 -22.36
N LEU A 55 -2.52 -2.93 -21.30
CA LEU A 55 -2.98 -2.82 -19.91
C LEU A 55 -3.32 -1.38 -19.52
N PHE A 56 -2.66 -0.41 -20.14
CA PHE A 56 -2.84 1.01 -19.83
C PHE A 56 -3.77 1.74 -20.80
N LYS A 57 -4.23 1.08 -21.88
CA LYS A 57 -5.14 1.68 -22.87
C LYS A 57 -6.50 2.04 -22.27
N ASN A 58 -6.94 1.35 -21.24
CA ASN A 58 -8.19 1.68 -20.57
C ASN A 58 -8.03 1.77 -19.05
N LYS A 59 -8.85 2.62 -18.44
CA LYS A 59 -8.82 2.90 -17.00
C LYS A 59 -9.11 1.65 -16.16
N LYS A 60 -10.02 0.79 -16.63
CA LYS A 60 -10.44 -0.44 -15.93
C LYS A 60 -9.30 -1.48 -15.90
N GLY A 61 -8.61 -1.69 -17.02
CA GLY A 61 -7.46 -2.60 -17.09
C GLY A 61 -6.32 -2.16 -16.18
N LYS A 62 -6.00 -0.86 -16.20
CA LYS A 62 -5.02 -0.27 -15.30
C LYS A 62 -5.37 -0.49 -13.84
N GLN A 63 -6.63 -0.24 -13.45
CA GLN A 63 -7.07 -0.39 -12.06
C GLN A 63 -6.99 -1.85 -11.61
N ARG A 64 -7.48 -2.79 -12.40
CA ARG A 64 -7.39 -4.23 -12.10
C ARG A 64 -5.94 -4.71 -11.91
N TYR A 65 -5.03 -4.23 -12.74
CA TYR A 65 -3.62 -4.54 -12.59
C TYR A 65 -3.07 -3.98 -11.26
N LEU A 66 -3.37 -2.73 -10.92
CA LEU A 66 -2.92 -2.11 -9.67
C LEU A 66 -3.50 -2.83 -8.44
N ASP A 67 -4.77 -3.24 -8.48
CA ASP A 67 -5.42 -4.01 -7.41
C ASP A 67 -4.76 -5.38 -7.24
N TRP A 68 -4.42 -6.05 -8.35
CA TRP A 68 -3.68 -7.29 -8.33
C TRP A 68 -2.28 -7.11 -7.72
N VAL A 69 -1.52 -6.11 -8.16
CA VAL A 69 -0.19 -5.77 -7.63
C VAL A 69 -0.28 -5.48 -6.14
N TYR A 70 -1.25 -4.69 -5.72
CA TYR A 70 -1.50 -4.38 -4.32
C TYR A 70 -1.75 -5.66 -3.51
N LYS A 71 -2.72 -6.48 -3.94
CA LYS A 71 -3.06 -7.75 -3.29
C LYS A 71 -1.84 -8.66 -3.12
N MET A 72 -1.09 -8.89 -4.19
CA MET A 72 0.07 -9.78 -4.16
C MET A 72 1.19 -9.24 -3.27
N SER A 73 1.42 -7.95 -3.26
CA SER A 73 2.44 -7.33 -2.41
C SER A 73 2.05 -7.38 -0.93
N VAL A 74 0.78 -7.14 -0.62
CA VAL A 74 0.25 -7.31 0.75
C VAL A 74 0.41 -8.76 1.19
N LYS A 75 0.03 -9.74 0.35
CA LYS A 75 0.22 -11.17 0.63
C LYS A 75 1.67 -11.49 0.97
N THR A 76 2.59 -11.06 0.11
CA THR A 76 4.03 -11.31 0.31
C THR A 76 4.51 -10.72 1.64
N LYS A 77 4.09 -9.48 1.97
CA LYS A 77 4.47 -8.85 3.25
C LYS A 77 3.88 -9.57 4.45
N LEU A 78 2.64 -10.02 4.38
CA LEU A 78 2.01 -10.78 5.47
C LEU A 78 2.71 -12.12 5.70
N LEU A 79 3.04 -12.84 4.65
CA LEU A 79 3.81 -14.10 4.74
C LEU A 79 5.22 -13.87 5.33
N GLU A 80 5.88 -12.78 4.97
CA GLU A 80 7.15 -12.38 5.57
C GLU A 80 7.01 -12.13 7.08
N LEU A 81 5.98 -11.40 7.50
CA LEU A 81 5.71 -11.12 8.90
C LEU A 81 5.39 -12.38 9.71
N ILE A 82 4.65 -13.31 9.12
CA ILE A 82 4.37 -14.63 9.72
C ILE A 82 5.69 -15.41 9.87
N ARG A 83 6.48 -15.52 8.81
CA ARG A 83 7.76 -16.23 8.81
C ARG A 83 8.73 -15.69 9.85
N ASN A 84 8.72 -14.36 10.07
CA ASN A 84 9.57 -13.69 11.06
C ASN A 84 8.98 -13.70 12.48
N GLY A 85 7.87 -14.43 12.72
CA GLY A 85 7.23 -14.54 14.02
C GLY A 85 6.55 -13.26 14.52
N LYS A 86 6.39 -12.25 13.65
CA LYS A 86 5.71 -10.98 14.00
C LYS A 86 4.18 -11.11 13.99
N ILE A 87 3.66 -12.08 13.26
CA ILE A 87 2.24 -12.43 13.19
C ILE A 87 2.11 -13.94 13.38
N VAL A 88 1.18 -14.35 14.23
CA VAL A 88 0.75 -15.75 14.35
C VAL A 88 -0.51 -15.90 13.50
N ALA A 89 -0.43 -16.69 12.43
CA ALA A 89 -1.49 -16.76 11.42
C ALA A 89 -2.83 -17.20 12.03
N ASP A 90 -2.82 -18.18 12.95
CA ASP A 90 -4.02 -18.71 13.60
C ASP A 90 -4.74 -17.71 14.51
N ASN A 91 -4.03 -16.68 14.96
CA ASN A 91 -4.59 -15.64 15.83
C ASN A 91 -5.25 -14.50 15.07
N VAL A 92 -5.12 -14.47 13.73
CA VAL A 92 -5.70 -13.40 12.91
C VAL A 92 -7.15 -13.75 12.56
N THR A 93 -8.09 -13.06 13.20
CA THR A 93 -9.54 -13.24 12.97
C THR A 93 -10.14 -12.17 12.08
N SER A 94 -9.49 -11.03 11.92
CA SER A 94 -9.97 -9.95 11.06
C SER A 94 -8.83 -9.07 10.54
N ILE A 95 -9.00 -8.53 9.34
CA ILE A 95 -8.06 -7.57 8.74
C ILE A 95 -8.85 -6.36 8.24
N GLN A 96 -8.35 -5.17 8.54
CA GLN A 96 -8.91 -3.93 8.04
C GLN A 96 -7.89 -3.14 7.24
N PHE A 97 -8.25 -2.81 6.00
CA PHE A 97 -7.48 -1.96 5.11
C PHE A 97 -8.07 -0.55 5.07
N PHE A 98 -7.22 0.45 5.22
CA PHE A 98 -7.57 1.85 4.99
C PHE A 98 -6.89 2.29 3.70
N VAL A 99 -7.69 2.58 2.68
CA VAL A 99 -7.24 2.89 1.33
C VAL A 99 -7.62 4.34 1.02
N ASP A 100 -6.75 5.05 0.30
CA ASP A 100 -7.07 6.41 -0.14
C ASP A 100 -8.24 6.40 -1.14
N GLU A 101 -9.10 7.41 -1.04
CA GLU A 101 -10.20 7.58 -1.98
C GLU A 101 -9.63 7.91 -3.37
N HIS A 102 -9.70 6.92 -4.25
CA HIS A 102 -9.44 7.15 -5.66
C HIS A 102 -10.78 7.29 -6.38
N THR A 103 -10.86 8.21 -7.33
CA THR A 103 -11.95 8.24 -8.31
C THR A 103 -11.85 6.97 -9.18
N THR A 104 -12.41 5.88 -8.69
CA THR A 104 -12.53 4.65 -9.46
C THR A 104 -13.69 4.81 -10.44
N ALA A 105 -13.48 4.34 -11.67
CA ALA A 105 -14.53 4.35 -12.69
C ALA A 105 -15.59 3.25 -12.48
N THR A 106 -15.44 2.47 -11.44
CA THR A 106 -16.30 1.34 -11.06
C THR A 106 -16.55 1.40 -9.56
N ASN A 107 -17.56 0.67 -9.09
CA ASN A 107 -17.80 0.43 -7.66
C ASN A 107 -16.67 -0.38 -7.00
N GLY A 108 -15.42 -0.15 -7.35
CA GLY A 108 -14.21 -0.91 -7.04
C GLY A 108 -13.96 -1.25 -5.56
N ILE A 109 -14.82 -0.80 -4.67
CA ILE A 109 -14.80 -1.13 -3.24
C ILE A 109 -14.99 -2.63 -3.03
N TYR A 110 -16.03 -3.18 -3.67
CA TYR A 110 -16.37 -4.60 -3.52
C TYR A 110 -15.34 -5.49 -4.21
N GLU A 111 -14.93 -5.15 -5.42
CA GLU A 111 -13.95 -5.95 -6.18
C GLU A 111 -12.61 -6.09 -5.40
N LEU A 112 -12.09 -5.02 -4.77
CA LEU A 112 -10.86 -5.12 -3.98
C LEU A 112 -11.06 -5.91 -2.69
N GLN A 113 -12.14 -5.66 -1.95
CA GLN A 113 -12.43 -6.38 -0.70
C GLN A 113 -12.61 -7.88 -0.95
N GLU A 114 -13.45 -8.24 -1.93
CA GLU A 114 -13.69 -9.62 -2.33
C GLU A 114 -12.40 -10.31 -2.78
N SER A 115 -11.58 -9.62 -3.57
CA SER A 115 -10.30 -10.14 -4.05
C SER A 115 -9.31 -10.40 -2.91
N LEU A 116 -9.27 -9.53 -1.89
CA LEU A 116 -8.43 -9.71 -0.70
C LEU A 116 -8.96 -10.83 0.20
N GLU A 117 -10.28 -10.90 0.39
CA GLU A 117 -10.90 -11.95 1.20
C GLU A 117 -10.70 -13.33 0.55
N GLN A 118 -10.90 -13.42 -0.77
CA GLN A 118 -10.63 -14.64 -1.53
C GLN A 118 -9.18 -15.12 -1.34
N GLU A 119 -8.21 -14.22 -1.44
CA GLU A 119 -6.79 -14.57 -1.34
C GLU A 119 -6.36 -14.95 0.08
N PHE A 120 -6.90 -14.29 1.10
CA PHE A 120 -6.40 -14.45 2.47
C PHE A 120 -7.18 -15.47 3.29
N LYS A 121 -8.47 -15.65 3.01
CA LYS A 121 -9.38 -16.51 3.77
C LYS A 121 -9.67 -17.85 3.08
N TYR A 122 -9.86 -17.84 1.75
CA TYR A 122 -10.28 -19.03 1.02
C TYR A 122 -9.15 -19.67 0.20
N GLY A 123 -8.14 -18.90 -0.15
CA GLY A 123 -7.14 -19.29 -1.12
C GLY A 123 -7.62 -19.09 -2.56
N THR A 124 -6.72 -19.22 -3.51
CA THR A 124 -6.99 -18.94 -4.93
C THR A 124 -6.54 -20.12 -5.79
N TYR A 125 -7.42 -20.63 -6.63
CA TYR A 125 -7.10 -21.62 -7.63
C TYR A 125 -6.73 -20.95 -8.94
N ILE A 126 -5.56 -21.28 -9.49
CA ILE A 126 -5.07 -20.78 -10.77
C ILE A 126 -5.31 -21.85 -11.82
N CYS A 127 -6.38 -21.70 -12.60
CA CYS A 127 -6.84 -22.72 -13.55
C CYS A 127 -5.79 -23.05 -14.61
N ASP A 128 -5.10 -22.03 -15.17
CA ASP A 128 -4.12 -22.23 -16.24
C ASP A 128 -2.93 -23.11 -15.84
N TRP A 129 -2.63 -23.15 -14.55
CA TRP A 129 -1.50 -23.93 -14.02
C TRP A 129 -1.93 -25.05 -13.07
N MET A 130 -3.23 -25.25 -12.88
CA MET A 130 -3.77 -26.24 -11.95
C MET A 130 -3.19 -26.14 -10.54
N ILE A 131 -2.88 -24.91 -10.10
CA ILE A 131 -2.23 -24.64 -8.81
C ILE A 131 -3.24 -24.03 -7.83
N PHE A 132 -3.38 -24.66 -6.67
CA PHE A 132 -4.09 -24.07 -5.54
C PHE A 132 -3.11 -23.31 -4.64
N ARG A 133 -3.36 -22.04 -4.42
CA ARG A 133 -2.67 -21.20 -3.42
C ARG A 133 -3.50 -21.20 -2.16
N PRO A 134 -3.02 -21.79 -1.05
CA PRO A 134 -3.80 -21.88 0.17
C PRO A 134 -4.02 -20.49 0.79
N PRO A 135 -5.04 -20.36 1.66
CA PRO A 135 -5.25 -19.14 2.45
C PRO A 135 -4.07 -18.89 3.38
N ILE A 136 -3.89 -17.63 3.79
CA ILE A 136 -2.80 -17.26 4.71
C ILE A 136 -3.26 -17.38 6.16
N PHE A 137 -4.55 -17.11 6.41
CA PHE A 137 -5.11 -17.02 7.76
C PHE A 137 -6.28 -17.99 7.89
N PRO A 138 -6.07 -19.16 8.51
CA PRO A 138 -7.11 -20.21 8.59
C PRO A 138 -8.33 -19.78 9.41
N ASN A 139 -8.15 -18.89 10.41
CA ASN A 139 -9.22 -18.43 11.30
C ASN A 139 -9.77 -17.05 10.91
N LEU A 140 -9.44 -16.54 9.73
CA LEU A 140 -9.91 -15.23 9.27
C LEU A 140 -11.43 -15.25 9.03
N GLN A 141 -12.15 -14.43 9.78
CA GLN A 141 -13.61 -14.31 9.67
C GLN A 141 -14.01 -13.32 8.58
N PHE A 142 -13.36 -12.14 8.53
CA PHE A 142 -13.66 -11.11 7.55
C PHE A 142 -12.47 -10.23 7.20
N VAL A 143 -12.51 -9.72 5.98
CA VAL A 143 -11.65 -8.65 5.48
C VAL A 143 -12.52 -7.41 5.26
N LYS A 144 -12.06 -6.25 5.71
CA LYS A 144 -12.77 -4.99 5.52
C LYS A 144 -11.89 -3.97 4.83
N VAL A 145 -12.37 -3.42 3.72
CA VAL A 145 -11.74 -2.30 3.03
C VAL A 145 -12.53 -1.03 3.32
N LYS A 146 -11.86 0.00 3.83
CA LYS A 146 -12.43 1.33 4.06
C LYS A 146 -11.69 2.34 3.19
N TYR A 147 -12.40 2.92 2.24
CA TYR A 147 -11.91 4.07 1.51
C TYR A 147 -12.02 5.30 2.40
N CYS A 148 -10.92 6.01 2.53
CA CYS A 148 -10.78 7.10 3.46
C CYS A 148 -10.16 8.31 2.80
N ASN A 149 -10.67 9.46 3.14
CA ASN A 149 -10.02 10.72 2.76
C ASN A 149 -8.72 10.90 3.55
N SER A 150 -7.62 11.14 2.85
CA SER A 150 -6.30 11.36 3.44
C SER A 150 -6.27 12.58 4.38
N SER A 151 -7.16 13.56 4.20
CA SER A 151 -7.27 14.71 5.09
C SER A 151 -7.67 14.34 6.52
N THR A 152 -8.44 13.27 6.69
CA THR A 152 -8.97 12.82 7.99
C THR A 152 -8.24 11.60 8.55
N LYS A 153 -7.67 10.73 7.70
CA LYS A 153 -7.07 9.47 8.12
C LYS A 153 -5.55 9.50 8.14
N THR A 154 -4.96 9.53 9.33
CA THR A 154 -3.49 9.62 9.53
C THR A 154 -2.71 8.48 8.87
N LEU A 155 -3.24 7.24 8.88
CA LEU A 155 -2.57 6.10 8.25
C LEU A 155 -2.48 6.27 6.73
N VAL A 156 -3.52 6.80 6.09
CA VAL A 156 -3.54 7.05 4.65
C VAL A 156 -2.53 8.15 4.30
N ARG A 157 -2.47 9.23 5.09
CA ARG A 157 -1.41 10.25 4.92
C ARG A 157 -0.01 9.70 5.09
N ALA A 158 0.20 8.81 6.06
CA ALA A 158 1.49 8.15 6.25
C ALA A 158 1.89 7.33 5.02
N ALA A 159 0.93 6.61 4.42
CA ALA A 159 1.15 5.86 3.18
C ALA A 159 1.53 6.79 2.01
N ASP A 160 0.87 7.96 1.85
CA ASP A 160 1.22 8.97 0.84
C ASP A 160 2.67 9.47 1.01
N ILE A 161 3.10 9.75 2.25
CA ILE A 161 4.49 10.17 2.53
C ILE A 161 5.49 9.08 2.15
N VAL A 162 5.19 7.82 2.45
CA VAL A 162 6.04 6.66 2.10
C VAL A 162 6.09 6.50 0.58
N ALA A 163 4.95 6.53 -0.10
CA ALA A 163 4.86 6.41 -1.55
C ALA A 163 5.66 7.52 -2.27
N ASN A 164 5.53 8.77 -1.80
CA ASN A 164 6.30 9.89 -2.34
C ASN A 164 7.81 9.73 -2.11
N HIS A 165 8.23 9.21 -0.95
CA HIS A 165 9.64 8.92 -0.70
C HIS A 165 10.16 7.87 -1.69
N ILE A 166 9.46 6.73 -1.85
CA ILE A 166 9.83 5.67 -2.79
C ILE A 166 9.92 6.20 -4.22
N TYR A 167 8.93 6.96 -4.66
CA TYR A 167 8.92 7.56 -5.99
C TYR A 167 10.13 8.47 -6.25
N ARG A 168 10.50 9.30 -5.29
CA ARG A 168 11.65 10.20 -5.41
C ARG A 168 12.97 9.45 -5.49
N GLU A 169 13.15 8.44 -4.64
CA GLU A 169 14.37 7.63 -4.64
C GLU A 169 14.47 6.78 -5.92
N ALA A 170 13.37 6.18 -6.36
CA ALA A 170 13.33 5.45 -7.63
C ALA A 170 13.70 6.32 -8.84
N ARG A 171 13.27 7.58 -8.85
CA ARG A 171 13.64 8.54 -9.92
C ARG A 171 15.11 8.94 -9.89
N LYS A 172 15.71 9.08 -8.71
CA LYS A 172 17.13 9.45 -8.58
C LYS A 172 18.06 8.31 -8.96
N ASN A 173 17.71 7.08 -8.63
CA ASN A 173 18.58 5.92 -8.68
C ASN A 173 18.21 4.93 -9.79
N SER A 174 17.75 5.44 -10.94
CA SER A 174 17.40 4.61 -12.12
C SER A 174 16.41 3.47 -11.81
N GLY A 175 15.48 3.70 -10.92
CA GLY A 175 14.45 2.75 -10.52
C GLY A 175 14.83 1.83 -9.35
N VAL A 176 16.01 2.03 -8.76
CA VAL A 176 16.44 1.28 -7.58
C VAL A 176 16.21 2.10 -6.32
N VAL A 177 15.57 1.52 -5.33
CA VAL A 177 15.42 2.11 -3.98
C VAL A 177 15.97 1.11 -2.97
N ASN A 178 16.86 1.55 -2.11
CA ASN A 178 17.42 0.67 -1.08
C ASN A 178 16.43 0.42 0.04
N ASN A 179 16.31 -0.82 0.47
CA ASN A 179 15.58 -1.19 1.67
C ASN A 179 16.25 -0.53 2.88
N SER A 180 15.51 0.27 3.63
CA SER A 180 16.04 0.96 4.81
C SER A 180 14.93 1.26 5.81
N ASN A 181 15.30 1.35 7.10
CA ASN A 181 14.41 1.82 8.16
C ASN A 181 13.01 1.14 8.16
N ASN A 182 12.98 -0.20 8.22
CA ASN A 182 11.73 -0.99 8.18
C ASN A 182 10.89 -0.76 6.90
N LEU A 183 11.55 -0.47 5.77
CA LEU A 183 10.94 -0.39 4.44
C LEU A 183 11.32 -1.63 3.62
N THR A 184 10.34 -2.40 3.21
CA THR A 184 10.48 -3.49 2.22
C THR A 184 9.93 -3.04 0.88
N LEU A 185 10.62 -3.35 -0.22
CA LEU A 185 10.18 -3.00 -1.56
C LEU A 185 9.95 -4.24 -2.41
N TYR A 186 8.83 -4.25 -3.09
CA TYR A 186 8.49 -5.27 -4.08
C TYR A 186 8.51 -4.64 -5.47
N TYR A 187 9.12 -5.35 -6.42
CA TYR A 187 9.23 -4.90 -7.80
C TYR A 187 8.35 -5.78 -8.67
N HIS A 188 7.49 -5.13 -9.44
CA HIS A 188 6.66 -5.77 -10.46
C HIS A 188 7.04 -5.23 -11.84
N PRO A 189 6.88 -6.09 -12.87
CA PRO A 189 7.04 -5.64 -14.25
C PRO A 189 6.08 -4.53 -14.57
#